data_745c59a4271db65bd9690501e7ae09c7
#
_entry.id   745c59a4271db65bd9690501e7ae09c7
#
_cell.length_a   1.000
_cell.length_b   1.000
_cell.length_c   1.000
_cell.angle_alpha   90.00
_cell.angle_beta   90.00
_cell.angle_gamma   90.00
#
_symmetry.space_group_name_H-M   'P 1'
#
loop_
_entity.id
_entity.type
_entity.pdbx_description
1 polymer ?
#
loop_
_entity_poly.entity_id
_entity_poly.type
_entity_poly.pdbx_seq_one_letter_code
_entity_poly.pdbx_strand_id
1 'polypeptide(L)'
;MTPKPEGHVASYLERRKFLATLGGAVAWPLAARAQQPAMPVIGVLDSVSVDFGIRNLPAFRQSLGEEGYVEGQNVAIEYRWAEGRYDRLPELAAYLVRRRVSVIVANSTPASLAAKAATSTIPIVFGVGDDPVKLGLVASLGRPGGNATGVNFFVGELAAKRLGLLRELVPSAARVAVLVNPSDPVRTASNLGDVEAAARAIGLQIQVLKASTIGEIDTAFATLARERADALFVTPDSFFNSRRVQLAILTARHTFPAAFGQRDFVEVGGLMSYGTNLADARRQIGAYTGRILKGVKPADLPVVQSSTFELVINLATVRALGLTAPPNFLARADEVIE
;
A
#
# COMPACT_ATOMS: atom_id res chain seq x y z
N MET A 1 -56.46 19.16 -84.00
CA MET A 1 -56.61 19.19 -82.55
C MET A 1 -56.03 17.90 -82.00
N THR A 2 -54.81 17.96 -81.51
CA THR A 2 -54.09 16.82 -80.96
C THR A 2 -53.86 17.08 -79.47
N PRO A 3 -54.16 16.17 -78.58
CA PRO A 3 -53.90 16.34 -77.15
C PRO A 3 -52.45 15.97 -76.79
N LYS A 4 -51.88 16.76 -75.92
CA LYS A 4 -50.59 16.63 -75.28
C LYS A 4 -50.57 15.47 -74.30
N PRO A 5 -49.48 14.72 -74.12
CA PRO A 5 -49.33 13.78 -73.02
C PRO A 5 -48.65 14.46 -71.80
N GLU A 6 -49.40 14.61 -70.72
CA GLU A 6 -48.88 14.88 -69.41
C GLU A 6 -48.73 13.53 -68.66
N GLY A 7 -47.52 13.28 -68.10
CA GLY A 7 -47.49 12.19 -67.14
C GLY A 7 -46.21 11.35 -67.09
N HIS A 8 -44.98 11.95 -66.85
CA HIS A 8 -43.82 11.12 -66.51
C HIS A 8 -42.79 11.80 -65.60
N VAL A 9 -43.12 12.88 -64.93
CA VAL A 9 -42.13 13.57 -64.05
C VAL A 9 -42.35 13.27 -62.54
N ALA A 10 -43.56 12.78 -62.16
CA ALA A 10 -43.89 12.55 -60.73
C ALA A 10 -43.22 11.27 -60.15
N SER A 11 -42.86 10.26 -60.94
CA SER A 11 -42.36 8.98 -60.44
C SER A 11 -40.84 8.98 -60.05
N TYR A 12 -40.08 9.96 -60.61
CA TYR A 12 -38.61 10.04 -60.34
C TYR A 12 -38.28 10.72 -59.03
N LEU A 13 -39.12 11.59 -58.52
CA LEU A 13 -38.85 12.31 -57.25
C LEU A 13 -39.20 11.49 -55.99
N GLU A 14 -40.14 10.56 -56.08
CA GLU A 14 -40.48 9.68 -54.96
C GLU A 14 -39.45 8.57 -54.72
N ARG A 15 -38.82 8.04 -55.79
CA ARG A 15 -37.74 7.04 -55.64
C ARG A 15 -36.47 7.60 -54.98
N ARG A 16 -36.15 8.88 -55.22
CA ARG A 16 -34.99 9.54 -54.56
C ARG A 16 -35.21 9.83 -53.08
N LYS A 17 -36.43 10.12 -52.70
CA LYS A 17 -36.80 10.34 -51.27
C LYS A 17 -36.80 9.03 -50.49
N PHE A 18 -37.22 7.91 -51.11
CA PHE A 18 -37.24 6.60 -50.47
C PHE A 18 -35.84 6.01 -50.25
N LEU A 19 -34.92 6.25 -51.18
CA LEU A 19 -33.49 5.80 -51.02
C LEU A 19 -32.73 6.62 -50.02
N ALA A 20 -33.05 7.90 -49.81
CA ALA A 20 -32.41 8.76 -48.82
C ALA A 20 -32.81 8.41 -47.38
N THR A 21 -34.00 7.86 -47.14
CA THR A 21 -34.48 7.42 -45.81
C THR A 21 -33.96 6.03 -45.41
N LEU A 22 -33.61 5.14 -46.35
CA LEU A 22 -33.03 3.82 -46.06
C LEU A 22 -31.52 3.88 -45.74
N GLY A 23 -30.81 4.87 -46.28
CA GLY A 23 -29.38 5.07 -46.01
C GLY A 23 -29.06 5.62 -44.60
N GLY A 24 -30.01 6.33 -43.97
CA GLY A 24 -29.83 6.92 -42.63
C GLY A 24 -30.06 5.94 -41.46
N ALA A 25 -30.85 4.88 -41.69
CA ALA A 25 -31.20 3.93 -40.62
C ALA A 25 -30.16 2.84 -40.38
N VAL A 26 -29.26 2.59 -41.35
CA VAL A 26 -28.21 1.56 -41.21
C VAL A 26 -26.90 2.11 -40.54
N ALA A 27 -26.72 3.43 -40.52
CA ALA A 27 -25.53 4.06 -39.92
C ALA A 27 -25.70 4.31 -38.40
N TRP A 28 -26.90 4.26 -37.84
CA TRP A 28 -27.16 4.54 -36.42
C TRP A 28 -26.59 3.48 -35.46
N PRO A 29 -26.65 2.16 -35.72
CA PRO A 29 -26.05 1.20 -34.80
C PRO A 29 -24.53 1.13 -34.85
N LEU A 30 -23.85 1.66 -35.88
CA LEU A 30 -22.38 1.71 -35.96
C LEU A 30 -21.83 2.90 -35.21
N ALA A 31 -22.53 4.03 -35.14
CA ALA A 31 -22.09 5.19 -34.34
C ALA A 31 -22.28 4.95 -32.83
N ALA A 32 -23.28 4.15 -32.42
CA ALA A 32 -23.52 3.79 -31.01
C ALA A 32 -22.48 2.80 -30.45
N ARG A 33 -21.77 2.06 -31.29
CA ARG A 33 -20.65 1.17 -30.87
C ARG A 33 -19.32 1.89 -30.71
N ALA A 34 -19.18 3.12 -31.23
CA ALA A 34 -17.92 3.87 -31.19
C ALA A 34 -17.68 4.64 -29.89
N GLN A 35 -18.57 4.55 -28.89
CA GLN A 35 -18.46 5.27 -27.62
C GLN A 35 -18.62 4.37 -26.39
N GLN A 36 -18.11 3.14 -26.40
CA GLN A 36 -17.81 2.54 -25.13
C GLN A 36 -16.60 3.27 -24.52
N PRO A 37 -16.75 3.96 -23.38
CA PRO A 37 -15.59 4.58 -22.73
C PRO A 37 -14.52 3.51 -22.56
N ALA A 38 -13.30 3.83 -22.95
CA ALA A 38 -12.18 2.92 -22.75
C ALA A 38 -12.15 2.52 -21.28
N MET A 39 -12.06 1.21 -21.01
CA MET A 39 -11.97 0.68 -19.65
C MET A 39 -10.91 1.43 -18.86
N PRO A 40 -11.24 2.05 -17.72
CA PRO A 40 -10.26 2.76 -16.90
C PRO A 40 -9.18 1.81 -16.41
N VAL A 41 -7.95 2.32 -16.32
CA VAL A 41 -6.79 1.56 -15.85
C VAL A 41 -6.31 2.14 -14.52
N ILE A 42 -6.22 1.30 -13.50
CA ILE A 42 -5.58 1.63 -12.22
C ILE A 42 -4.12 1.19 -12.30
N GLY A 43 -3.18 2.09 -12.03
CA GLY A 43 -1.77 1.74 -11.85
C GLY A 43 -1.46 1.53 -10.38
N VAL A 44 -1.10 0.33 -9.96
CA VAL A 44 -0.64 0.05 -8.59
C VAL A 44 0.89 0.08 -8.58
N LEU A 45 1.46 1.00 -7.81
CA LEU A 45 2.89 1.15 -7.57
C LEU A 45 3.21 0.81 -6.12
N ASP A 46 4.04 -0.19 -5.90
CA ASP A 46 4.43 -0.59 -4.56
C ASP A 46 5.92 -0.93 -4.48
N SER A 47 6.54 -0.65 -3.33
CA SER A 47 7.95 -0.95 -3.09
C SER A 47 8.22 -2.37 -2.58
N VAL A 48 7.19 -3.10 -2.17
CA VAL A 48 7.33 -4.47 -1.65
C VAL A 48 7.51 -5.52 -2.75
N SER A 49 7.73 -6.77 -2.36
CA SER A 49 7.73 -7.92 -3.28
C SER A 49 6.32 -8.24 -3.78
N VAL A 50 6.23 -8.91 -4.94
CA VAL A 50 4.97 -9.41 -5.50
C VAL A 50 4.20 -10.25 -4.49
N ASP A 51 4.88 -11.20 -3.83
CA ASP A 51 4.26 -12.09 -2.84
C ASP A 51 3.60 -11.33 -1.68
N PHE A 52 4.31 -10.36 -1.10
CA PHE A 52 3.74 -9.53 -0.04
C PHE A 52 2.59 -8.64 -0.55
N GLY A 53 2.74 -8.06 -1.73
CA GLY A 53 1.75 -7.18 -2.33
C GLY A 53 0.43 -7.90 -2.64
N ILE A 54 0.49 -9.09 -3.27
CA ILE A 54 -0.69 -9.87 -3.65
C ILE A 54 -1.53 -10.26 -2.42
N ARG A 55 -0.90 -10.63 -1.31
CA ARG A 55 -1.60 -10.97 -0.05
C ARG A 55 -2.48 -9.83 0.47
N ASN A 56 -2.10 -8.61 0.21
CA ASN A 56 -2.78 -7.41 0.69
C ASN A 56 -3.79 -6.82 -0.31
N LEU A 57 -3.99 -7.44 -1.49
CA LEU A 57 -4.95 -6.99 -2.50
C LEU A 57 -6.42 -7.33 -2.20
N PRO A 58 -6.80 -8.43 -1.50
CA PRO A 58 -8.20 -8.79 -1.36
C PRO A 58 -9.07 -7.68 -0.77
N ALA A 59 -8.63 -7.02 0.29
CA ALA A 59 -9.36 -5.92 0.93
C ALA A 59 -9.51 -4.70 0.01
N PHE A 60 -8.48 -4.37 -0.79
CA PHE A 60 -8.53 -3.33 -1.80
C PHE A 60 -9.54 -3.67 -2.91
N ARG A 61 -9.48 -4.90 -3.47
CA ARG A 61 -10.38 -5.35 -4.53
C ARG A 61 -11.82 -5.42 -4.06
N GLN A 62 -12.05 -5.88 -2.83
CA GLN A 62 -13.38 -5.91 -2.23
C GLN A 62 -13.99 -4.51 -2.18
N SER A 63 -13.29 -3.56 -1.58
CA SER A 63 -13.80 -2.20 -1.44
C SER A 63 -13.91 -1.46 -2.78
N LEU A 64 -13.03 -1.72 -3.73
CA LEU A 64 -13.15 -1.24 -5.10
C LEU A 64 -14.42 -1.80 -5.77
N GLY A 65 -14.76 -3.08 -5.51
CA GLY A 65 -15.99 -3.74 -5.95
C GLY A 65 -17.24 -3.11 -5.34
N GLU A 66 -17.22 -2.74 -4.06
CA GLU A 66 -18.29 -2.00 -3.38
C GLU A 66 -18.54 -0.63 -4.01
N GLU A 67 -17.51 -0.02 -4.59
CA GLU A 67 -17.61 1.19 -5.40
C GLU A 67 -18.04 0.92 -6.86
N GLY A 68 -18.34 -0.33 -7.23
CA GLY A 68 -18.83 -0.73 -8.54
C GLY A 68 -17.74 -1.05 -9.58
N TYR A 69 -16.48 -1.20 -9.19
CA TYR A 69 -15.37 -1.52 -10.09
C TYR A 69 -14.82 -2.92 -9.82
N VAL A 70 -14.94 -3.82 -10.80
CA VAL A 70 -14.47 -5.20 -10.72
C VAL A 70 -13.36 -5.42 -11.74
N GLU A 71 -12.17 -5.83 -11.26
CA GLU A 71 -10.99 -6.08 -12.10
C GLU A 71 -11.31 -7.11 -13.20
N GLY A 72 -10.95 -6.79 -14.44
CA GLY A 72 -11.21 -7.63 -15.62
C GLY A 72 -12.63 -7.52 -16.20
N GLN A 73 -13.56 -6.82 -15.52
CA GLN A 73 -14.93 -6.59 -16.05
C GLN A 73 -15.11 -5.15 -16.55
N ASN A 74 -14.87 -4.16 -15.69
CA ASN A 74 -15.07 -2.75 -16.00
C ASN A 74 -13.90 -1.85 -15.55
N VAL A 75 -12.84 -2.43 -15.01
CA VAL A 75 -11.57 -1.77 -14.67
C VAL A 75 -10.41 -2.73 -14.92
N ALA A 76 -9.30 -2.23 -15.46
CA ALA A 76 -8.04 -2.97 -15.54
C ALA A 76 -7.10 -2.47 -14.44
N ILE A 77 -6.25 -3.36 -13.91
CA ILE A 77 -5.24 -3.01 -12.92
C ILE A 77 -3.86 -3.40 -13.44
N GLU A 78 -2.96 -2.45 -13.49
CA GLU A 78 -1.55 -2.67 -13.81
C GLU A 78 -0.70 -2.60 -12.55
N TYR A 79 -0.11 -3.71 -12.16
CA TYR A 79 0.73 -3.81 -10.97
C TYR A 79 2.20 -3.58 -11.32
N ARG A 80 2.90 -2.77 -10.52
CA ARG A 80 4.32 -2.48 -10.61
C ARG A 80 4.96 -2.60 -9.22
N TRP A 81 5.78 -3.63 -9.07
CA TRP A 81 6.46 -3.96 -7.83
C TRP A 81 7.94 -3.64 -7.93
N ALA A 82 8.49 -2.92 -6.96
CA ALA A 82 9.92 -2.59 -6.93
C ALA A 82 10.78 -3.67 -6.27
N GLU A 83 10.20 -4.70 -5.66
CA GLU A 83 10.91 -5.83 -5.02
C GLU A 83 11.90 -5.40 -3.92
N GLY A 84 11.56 -4.35 -3.15
CA GLY A 84 12.45 -3.77 -2.14
C GLY A 84 13.55 -2.86 -2.71
N ARG A 85 13.60 -2.70 -4.03
CA ARG A 85 14.59 -1.86 -4.73
C ARG A 85 13.99 -0.48 -5.03
N TYR A 86 14.21 0.47 -4.13
CA TYR A 86 13.62 1.81 -4.23
C TYR A 86 14.14 2.61 -5.43
N ASP A 87 15.34 2.31 -5.90
CA ASP A 87 15.94 2.87 -7.12
C ASP A 87 15.11 2.64 -8.40
N ARG A 88 14.27 1.59 -8.44
CA ARG A 88 13.38 1.28 -9.57
C ARG A 88 12.09 2.11 -9.61
N LEU A 89 11.68 2.69 -8.48
CA LEU A 89 10.39 3.36 -8.36
C LEU A 89 10.18 4.52 -9.34
N PRO A 90 11.17 5.40 -9.62
CA PRO A 90 11.00 6.47 -10.60
C PRO A 90 10.67 5.95 -12.01
N GLU A 91 11.34 4.90 -12.45
CA GLU A 91 11.09 4.29 -13.76
C GLU A 91 9.69 3.65 -13.84
N LEU A 92 9.30 2.92 -12.78
CA LEU A 92 7.99 2.27 -12.68
C LEU A 92 6.84 3.31 -12.64
N ALA A 93 7.03 4.42 -11.91
CA ALA A 93 6.09 5.53 -11.89
C ALA A 93 5.96 6.19 -13.28
N ALA A 94 7.09 6.48 -13.94
CA ALA A 94 7.11 7.03 -15.30
C ALA A 94 6.44 6.09 -16.31
N TYR A 95 6.59 4.77 -16.15
CA TYR A 95 5.86 3.80 -16.95
C TYR A 95 4.34 3.97 -16.83
N LEU A 96 3.81 4.03 -15.60
CA LEU A 96 2.37 4.21 -15.37
C LEU A 96 1.85 5.52 -15.96
N VAL A 97 2.65 6.59 -15.89
CA VAL A 97 2.32 7.89 -16.52
C VAL A 97 2.25 7.74 -18.05
N ARG A 98 3.23 7.09 -18.69
CA ARG A 98 3.20 6.83 -20.14
C ARG A 98 1.99 5.98 -20.56
N ARG A 99 1.58 5.05 -19.73
CA ARG A 99 0.36 4.23 -19.92
C ARG A 99 -0.93 5.03 -19.74
N ARG A 100 -0.86 6.28 -19.27
CA ARG A 100 -2.01 7.17 -19.04
C ARG A 100 -3.07 6.49 -18.18
N VAL A 101 -2.62 5.87 -17.08
CA VAL A 101 -3.55 5.27 -16.12
C VAL A 101 -4.51 6.31 -15.56
N SER A 102 -5.74 5.91 -15.22
CA SER A 102 -6.78 6.79 -14.70
C SER A 102 -6.50 7.27 -13.28
N VAL A 103 -5.80 6.45 -12.49
CA VAL A 103 -5.38 6.74 -11.12
C VAL A 103 -4.16 5.89 -10.77
N ILE A 104 -3.24 6.44 -9.99
CA ILE A 104 -2.11 5.70 -9.40
C ILE A 104 -2.42 5.41 -7.94
N VAL A 105 -2.42 4.14 -7.55
CA VAL A 105 -2.43 3.69 -6.17
C VAL A 105 -0.98 3.45 -5.74
N ALA A 106 -0.44 4.32 -4.88
CA ALA A 106 0.95 4.27 -4.47
C ALA A 106 1.07 3.81 -3.01
N ASN A 107 1.51 2.57 -2.81
CA ASN A 107 1.61 1.96 -1.49
C ASN A 107 3.05 2.01 -0.98
N SER A 108 3.28 2.67 0.10
CA SER A 108 4.54 3.02 0.75
C SER A 108 4.98 4.46 0.48
N THR A 109 5.76 5.00 1.40
CA THR A 109 6.32 6.36 1.29
C THR A 109 7.21 6.52 0.05
N PRO A 110 8.18 5.62 -0.25
CA PRO A 110 9.00 5.76 -1.46
C PRO A 110 8.19 5.70 -2.75
N ALA A 111 7.18 4.81 -2.85
CA ALA A 111 6.32 4.71 -4.02
C ALA A 111 5.46 5.96 -4.21
N SER A 112 4.93 6.52 -3.11
CA SER A 112 4.10 7.73 -3.14
C SER A 112 4.89 8.96 -3.58
N LEU A 113 6.12 9.11 -3.10
CA LEU A 113 7.02 10.18 -3.53
C LEU A 113 7.41 10.04 -5.00
N ALA A 114 7.71 8.83 -5.47
CA ALA A 114 8.01 8.57 -6.88
C ALA A 114 6.80 8.86 -7.79
N ALA A 115 5.59 8.47 -7.39
CA ALA A 115 4.37 8.79 -8.13
C ALA A 115 4.13 10.31 -8.17
N LYS A 116 4.29 11.00 -7.04
CA LYS A 116 4.11 12.46 -6.95
C LYS A 116 5.11 13.22 -7.80
N ALA A 117 6.35 12.77 -7.87
CA ALA A 117 7.39 13.35 -8.72
C ALA A 117 7.12 13.10 -10.22
N ALA A 118 6.49 11.98 -10.58
CA ALA A 118 6.26 11.59 -11.97
C ALA A 118 5.05 12.31 -12.61
N THR A 119 4.08 12.79 -11.83
CA THR A 119 2.86 13.44 -12.37
C THR A 119 2.25 14.45 -11.41
N SER A 120 1.76 15.56 -11.97
CA SER A 120 0.91 16.53 -11.27
C SER A 120 -0.57 16.47 -11.68
N THR A 121 -0.92 15.62 -12.65
CA THR A 121 -2.27 15.57 -13.25
C THR A 121 -3.00 14.26 -13.00
N ILE A 122 -2.30 13.12 -13.06
CA ILE A 122 -2.93 11.83 -12.76
C ILE A 122 -3.23 11.78 -11.25
N PRO A 123 -4.47 11.46 -10.84
CA PRO A 123 -4.82 11.26 -9.44
C PRO A 123 -3.94 10.21 -8.76
N ILE A 124 -3.55 10.48 -7.52
CA ILE A 124 -2.76 9.57 -6.70
C ILE A 124 -3.53 9.27 -5.41
N VAL A 125 -3.73 7.98 -5.13
CA VAL A 125 -4.21 7.49 -3.83
C VAL A 125 -3.04 6.82 -3.13
N PHE A 126 -2.52 7.43 -2.09
CA PHE A 126 -1.36 6.93 -1.39
C PHE A 126 -1.70 6.14 -0.12
N GLY A 127 -0.78 5.24 0.28
CA GLY A 127 -0.72 4.65 1.61
C GLY A 127 0.67 4.88 2.20
N VAL A 128 0.81 5.73 3.22
CA VAL A 128 2.09 6.12 3.80
C VAL A 128 2.13 5.97 5.32
N GLY A 129 3.30 5.63 5.85
CA GLY A 129 3.51 5.54 7.30
C GLY A 129 4.01 6.84 7.92
N ASP A 130 4.53 7.76 7.11
CA ASP A 130 5.09 9.03 7.55
C ASP A 130 4.07 10.17 7.34
N ASP A 131 4.30 11.31 7.95
CA ASP A 131 3.42 12.50 7.83
C ASP A 131 3.35 12.99 6.37
N PRO A 132 2.20 12.87 5.68
CA PRO A 132 2.09 13.22 4.27
C PRO A 132 2.21 14.72 4.00
N VAL A 133 2.03 15.59 5.00
CA VAL A 133 2.24 17.02 4.89
C VAL A 133 3.73 17.32 4.90
N LYS A 134 4.48 16.74 5.84
CA LYS A 134 5.95 16.87 5.89
C LYS A 134 6.63 16.28 4.66
N LEU A 135 6.06 15.23 4.08
CA LEU A 135 6.52 14.64 2.83
C LEU A 135 6.21 15.50 1.59
N GLY A 136 5.40 16.54 1.71
CA GLY A 136 4.97 17.36 0.57
C GLY A 136 3.99 16.65 -0.37
N LEU A 137 3.36 15.57 0.06
CA LEU A 137 2.34 14.87 -0.73
C LEU A 137 1.04 15.67 -0.79
N VAL A 138 0.67 16.31 0.31
CA VAL A 138 -0.55 17.11 0.47
C VAL A 138 -0.28 18.41 1.23
N ALA A 139 -1.13 19.41 1.04
CA ALA A 139 -1.02 20.69 1.76
C ALA A 139 -1.47 20.58 3.22
N SER A 140 -2.53 19.81 3.49
CA SER A 140 -3.01 19.45 4.83
C SER A 140 -3.82 18.15 4.76
N LEU A 141 -4.06 17.51 5.91
CA LEU A 141 -4.86 16.29 5.97
C LEU A 141 -6.32 16.53 5.60
N GLY A 142 -6.92 17.62 6.08
CA GLY A 142 -8.32 17.93 5.82
C GLY A 142 -8.58 18.50 4.43
N ARG A 143 -7.57 19.13 3.80
CA ARG A 143 -7.64 19.71 2.45
C ARG A 143 -6.35 19.40 1.71
N PRO A 144 -6.25 18.24 1.05
CA PRO A 144 -5.03 17.79 0.39
C PRO A 144 -4.47 18.76 -0.64
N GLY A 145 -5.31 19.39 -1.44
CA GLY A 145 -4.96 20.39 -2.44
C GLY A 145 -4.04 19.83 -3.52
N GLY A 146 -4.44 19.59 -4.72
CA GLY A 146 -3.65 19.00 -5.78
C GLY A 146 -4.15 17.63 -6.20
N ASN A 147 -3.24 16.79 -6.74
CA ASN A 147 -3.61 15.51 -7.35
C ASN A 147 -3.45 14.28 -6.43
N ALA A 148 -3.14 14.46 -5.15
CA ALA A 148 -2.88 13.35 -4.24
C ALA A 148 -3.79 13.39 -3.01
N THR A 149 -4.26 12.23 -2.57
CA THR A 149 -4.93 11.96 -1.30
C THR A 149 -4.64 10.52 -0.87
N GLY A 150 -5.11 10.06 0.27
CA GLY A 150 -4.91 8.66 0.68
C GLY A 150 -5.05 8.40 2.15
N VAL A 151 -4.28 7.43 2.64
CA VAL A 151 -4.31 6.93 4.02
C VAL A 151 -2.94 7.08 4.68
N ASN A 152 -2.93 7.60 5.90
CA ASN A 152 -1.75 7.66 6.76
C ASN A 152 -1.84 6.60 7.87
N PHE A 153 -0.79 5.77 8.02
CA PHE A 153 -0.74 4.64 8.94
C PHE A 153 -0.15 4.97 10.32
N PHE A 154 0.34 6.19 10.57
CA PHE A 154 0.95 6.61 11.85
C PHE A 154 1.99 5.65 12.42
N VAL A 155 3.09 5.45 11.72
CA VAL A 155 4.09 4.48 12.15
C VAL A 155 4.92 4.94 13.36
N GLY A 156 5.21 6.24 13.48
CA GLY A 156 6.08 6.79 14.53
C GLY A 156 5.52 6.61 15.95
N GLU A 157 4.25 6.97 16.17
CA GLU A 157 3.62 6.85 17.49
C GLU A 157 3.51 5.40 17.99
N LEU A 158 3.52 4.43 17.05
CA LEU A 158 3.45 3.01 17.38
C LEU A 158 4.80 2.43 17.87
N ALA A 159 5.92 3.10 17.62
CA ALA A 159 7.25 2.62 18.05
C ALA A 159 7.32 2.49 19.57
N ALA A 160 6.87 3.48 20.31
CA ALA A 160 6.86 3.46 21.77
C ALA A 160 5.99 2.33 22.33
N LYS A 161 4.79 2.17 21.78
CA LYS A 161 3.88 1.09 22.20
C LYS A 161 4.45 -0.29 21.90
N ARG A 162 5.02 -0.47 20.70
CA ARG A 162 5.65 -1.73 20.30
C ARG A 162 6.84 -2.10 21.16
N LEU A 163 7.68 -1.11 21.47
CA LEU A 163 8.85 -1.32 22.33
C LEU A 163 8.42 -1.64 23.77
N GLY A 164 7.38 -0.97 24.29
CA GLY A 164 6.78 -1.26 25.60
C GLY A 164 6.21 -2.69 25.66
N LEU A 165 5.51 -3.14 24.63
CA LEU A 165 4.98 -4.50 24.55
C LEU A 165 6.11 -5.55 24.49
N LEU A 166 7.20 -5.28 23.73
CA LEU A 166 8.36 -6.15 23.71
C LEU A 166 9.01 -6.25 25.11
N ARG A 167 9.11 -5.13 25.84
CA ARG A 167 9.64 -5.09 27.21
C ARG A 167 8.75 -5.89 28.19
N GLU A 168 7.44 -5.90 28.00
CA GLU A 168 6.55 -6.72 28.83
C GLU A 168 6.75 -8.23 28.63
N LEU A 169 7.05 -8.66 27.37
CA LEU A 169 7.36 -10.07 27.06
C LEU A 169 8.77 -10.47 27.48
N VAL A 170 9.71 -9.51 27.52
CA VAL A 170 11.12 -9.74 27.88
C VAL A 170 11.53 -8.75 28.99
N PRO A 171 11.05 -8.92 30.23
CA PRO A 171 11.28 -7.96 31.30
C PRO A 171 12.76 -7.76 31.67
N SER A 172 13.59 -8.78 31.44
CA SER A 172 15.04 -8.74 31.67
C SER A 172 15.82 -7.97 30.61
N ALA A 173 15.20 -7.62 29.45
CA ALA A 173 15.89 -6.94 28.38
C ALA A 173 16.41 -5.58 28.85
N ALA A 174 17.71 -5.35 28.69
CA ALA A 174 18.38 -4.07 28.95
C ALA A 174 18.85 -3.42 27.62
N ARG A 175 19.22 -4.26 26.63
CA ARG A 175 19.72 -3.82 25.31
C ARG A 175 18.84 -4.37 24.20
N VAL A 176 18.30 -3.47 23.38
CA VAL A 176 17.48 -3.81 22.21
C VAL A 176 18.21 -3.41 20.93
N ALA A 177 18.43 -4.38 20.04
CA ALA A 177 18.92 -4.06 18.71
C ALA A 177 17.77 -3.52 17.85
N VAL A 178 18.06 -2.51 17.04
CA VAL A 178 17.10 -1.86 16.14
C VAL A 178 17.59 -2.03 14.70
N LEU A 179 16.89 -2.85 13.94
CA LEU A 179 17.20 -3.08 12.53
C LEU A 179 16.56 -2.00 11.65
N VAL A 180 17.38 -1.28 10.90
CA VAL A 180 16.99 -0.17 10.01
C VAL A 180 17.48 -0.39 8.59
N ASN A 181 16.77 0.18 7.61
CA ASN A 181 17.18 0.17 6.21
C ASN A 181 17.76 1.52 5.78
N PRO A 182 19.09 1.63 5.58
CA PRO A 182 19.74 2.88 5.22
C PRO A 182 19.44 3.38 3.79
N SER A 183 18.76 2.58 2.95
CA SER A 183 18.38 2.99 1.59
C SER A 183 17.35 4.14 1.55
N ASP A 184 16.66 4.38 2.68
CA ASP A 184 15.82 5.56 2.88
C ASP A 184 16.35 6.31 4.13
N PRO A 185 17.30 7.23 3.96
CA PRO A 185 17.95 7.91 5.11
C PRO A 185 16.99 8.81 5.90
N VAL A 186 15.99 9.41 5.24
CA VAL A 186 15.00 10.28 5.90
C VAL A 186 14.13 9.46 6.83
N ARG A 187 13.58 8.36 6.33
CA ARG A 187 12.75 7.44 7.10
C ARG A 187 13.55 6.74 8.22
N THR A 188 14.79 6.34 7.91
CA THR A 188 15.69 5.74 8.92
C THR A 188 15.92 6.69 10.08
N ALA A 189 16.21 7.96 9.81
CA ALA A 189 16.41 8.96 10.86
C ALA A 189 15.13 9.19 11.69
N SER A 190 13.97 9.28 11.05
CA SER A 190 12.69 9.42 11.75
C SER A 190 12.40 8.21 12.64
N ASN A 191 12.49 7.00 12.11
CA ASN A 191 12.24 5.77 12.86
C ASN A 191 13.20 5.61 14.05
N LEU A 192 14.48 5.91 13.85
CA LEU A 192 15.47 5.86 14.94
C LEU A 192 15.15 6.89 16.03
N GLY A 193 14.82 8.12 15.66
CA GLY A 193 14.47 9.17 16.63
C GLY A 193 13.29 8.76 17.52
N ASP A 194 12.26 8.16 16.94
CA ASP A 194 11.07 7.67 17.66
C ASP A 194 11.42 6.50 18.60
N VAL A 195 12.20 5.52 18.12
CA VAL A 195 12.61 4.36 18.93
C VAL A 195 13.58 4.77 20.04
N GLU A 196 14.53 5.64 19.78
CA GLU A 196 15.47 6.15 20.78
C GLU A 196 14.77 6.96 21.88
N ALA A 197 13.78 7.79 21.50
CA ALA A 197 13.00 8.54 22.47
C ALA A 197 12.19 7.59 23.38
N ALA A 198 11.54 6.58 22.77
CA ALA A 198 10.81 5.55 23.50
C ALA A 198 11.70 4.72 24.41
N ALA A 199 12.87 4.31 23.92
CA ALA A 199 13.84 3.51 24.70
C ALA A 199 14.36 4.27 25.92
N ARG A 200 14.72 5.54 25.76
CA ARG A 200 15.12 6.42 26.88
C ARG A 200 14.05 6.50 27.95
N ALA A 201 12.78 6.63 27.55
CA ALA A 201 11.65 6.74 28.48
C ALA A 201 11.45 5.50 29.36
N ILE A 202 11.85 4.31 28.87
CA ILE A 202 11.69 3.03 29.60
C ILE A 202 13.05 2.40 30.02
N GLY A 203 14.14 3.15 29.91
CA GLY A 203 15.46 2.73 30.41
C GLY A 203 16.13 1.63 29.58
N LEU A 204 15.87 1.54 28.29
CA LEU A 204 16.51 0.59 27.38
C LEU A 204 17.70 1.23 26.64
N GLN A 205 18.76 0.45 26.44
CA GLN A 205 19.87 0.79 25.54
C GLN A 205 19.55 0.35 24.12
N ILE A 206 19.87 1.18 23.13
CA ILE A 206 19.64 0.88 21.71
C ILE A 206 20.96 0.60 21.02
N GLN A 207 20.96 -0.49 20.24
CA GLN A 207 22.03 -0.85 19.32
C GLN A 207 21.49 -0.81 17.89
N VAL A 208 22.03 0.05 17.03
CA VAL A 208 21.56 0.19 15.64
C VAL A 208 22.25 -0.82 14.74
N LEU A 209 21.46 -1.61 14.03
CA LEU A 209 21.88 -2.52 12.96
C LEU A 209 21.34 -2.02 11.63
N LYS A 210 22.16 -2.03 10.58
CA LYS A 210 21.80 -1.55 9.25
C LYS A 210 21.77 -2.72 8.26
N ALA A 211 20.71 -2.80 7.45
CA ALA A 211 20.63 -3.77 6.36
C ALA A 211 19.73 -3.23 5.23
N SER A 212 20.25 -3.25 4.01
CA SER A 212 19.56 -2.90 2.77
C SER A 212 19.59 -4.02 1.73
N THR A 213 20.30 -5.10 2.02
CA THR A 213 20.44 -6.30 1.18
C THR A 213 20.23 -7.57 2.00
N ILE A 214 19.99 -8.69 1.31
CA ILE A 214 19.81 -10.01 1.94
C ILE A 214 21.04 -10.38 2.78
N GLY A 215 22.24 -10.21 2.21
CA GLY A 215 23.49 -10.54 2.92
C GLY A 215 23.78 -9.63 4.11
N GLU A 216 23.34 -8.36 4.06
CA GLU A 216 23.47 -7.45 5.20
C GLU A 216 22.52 -7.83 6.34
N ILE A 217 21.34 -8.41 6.07
CA ILE A 217 20.50 -9.00 7.11
C ILE A 217 21.25 -10.11 7.84
N ASP A 218 21.88 -11.05 7.12
CA ASP A 218 22.64 -12.15 7.72
C ASP A 218 23.82 -11.62 8.54
N THR A 219 24.52 -10.60 8.05
CA THR A 219 25.61 -9.92 8.77
C THR A 219 25.10 -9.22 10.04
N ALA A 220 23.93 -8.56 9.98
CA ALA A 220 23.30 -7.93 11.13
C ALA A 220 22.98 -8.96 12.23
N PHE A 221 22.46 -10.14 11.86
CA PHE A 221 22.19 -11.22 12.82
C PHE A 221 23.47 -11.85 13.41
N ALA A 222 24.54 -11.97 12.63
CA ALA A 222 25.84 -12.38 13.16
C ALA A 222 26.39 -11.37 14.17
N THR A 223 26.21 -10.08 13.92
CA THR A 223 26.58 -8.99 14.85
C THR A 223 25.73 -9.03 16.11
N LEU A 224 24.42 -9.21 15.97
CA LEU A 224 23.46 -9.34 17.06
C LEU A 224 23.87 -10.45 18.04
N ALA A 225 24.22 -11.63 17.51
CA ALA A 225 24.67 -12.79 18.31
C ALA A 225 25.97 -12.51 19.05
N ARG A 226 26.95 -11.85 18.40
CA ARG A 226 28.26 -11.50 19.01
C ARG A 226 28.10 -10.46 20.11
N GLU A 227 27.28 -9.46 19.93
CA GLU A 227 27.16 -8.30 20.82
C GLU A 227 26.11 -8.47 21.92
N ARG A 228 25.42 -9.63 21.92
CA ARG A 228 24.50 -10.07 22.98
C ARG A 228 23.39 -9.06 23.28
N ALA A 229 22.68 -8.60 22.25
CA ALA A 229 21.43 -7.91 22.48
C ALA A 229 20.38 -8.87 23.07
N ASP A 230 19.46 -8.35 23.87
CA ASP A 230 18.44 -9.16 24.55
C ASP A 230 17.19 -9.34 23.69
N ALA A 231 16.93 -8.40 22.77
CA ALA A 231 15.78 -8.45 21.88
C ALA A 231 16.06 -7.65 20.58
N LEU A 232 15.20 -7.86 19.58
CA LEU A 232 15.27 -7.19 18.28
C LEU A 232 13.99 -6.37 18.03
N PHE A 233 14.17 -5.13 17.62
CA PHE A 233 13.11 -4.28 17.08
C PHE A 233 13.34 -4.08 15.59
N VAL A 234 12.41 -4.55 14.74
CA VAL A 234 12.49 -4.35 13.29
C VAL A 234 11.66 -3.12 12.94
N THR A 235 12.31 -2.10 12.38
CA THR A 235 11.60 -0.88 11.95
C THR A 235 10.72 -1.18 10.75
N PRO A 236 9.55 -0.53 10.63
CA PRO A 236 8.68 -0.68 9.48
C PRO A 236 9.38 -0.21 8.20
N ASP A 237 9.55 -1.16 7.26
CA ASP A 237 10.21 -0.91 5.98
C ASP A 237 9.75 -1.92 4.93
N SER A 238 9.59 -1.50 3.67
CA SER A 238 9.10 -2.34 2.59
C SER A 238 10.07 -3.45 2.19
N PHE A 239 11.37 -3.22 2.32
CA PHE A 239 12.38 -4.25 2.10
C PHE A 239 12.26 -5.34 3.17
N PHE A 240 12.14 -4.97 4.47
CA PHE A 240 11.96 -5.94 5.55
C PHE A 240 10.64 -6.70 5.42
N ASN A 241 9.55 -6.05 5.03
CA ASN A 241 8.27 -6.72 4.76
C ASN A 241 8.42 -7.80 3.66
N SER A 242 9.20 -7.49 2.62
CA SER A 242 9.53 -8.45 1.55
C SER A 242 10.45 -9.58 2.02
N ARG A 243 11.14 -9.41 3.14
CA ARG A 243 12.07 -10.39 3.77
C ARG A 243 11.54 -10.98 5.08
N ARG A 244 10.23 -10.85 5.36
CA ARG A 244 9.61 -11.30 6.61
C ARG A 244 9.91 -12.76 6.95
N VAL A 245 9.90 -13.66 5.95
CA VAL A 245 10.21 -15.09 6.16
C VAL A 245 11.68 -15.27 6.59
N GLN A 246 12.63 -14.60 5.92
CA GLN A 246 14.04 -14.64 6.31
C GLN A 246 14.24 -14.12 7.73
N LEU A 247 13.63 -12.99 8.06
CA LEU A 247 13.73 -12.38 9.38
C LEU A 247 13.12 -13.27 10.48
N ALA A 248 11.95 -13.86 10.24
CA ALA A 248 11.33 -14.80 11.18
C ALA A 248 12.19 -16.06 11.40
N ILE A 249 12.76 -16.63 10.33
CA ILE A 249 13.67 -17.78 10.42
C ILE A 249 14.92 -17.42 11.22
N LEU A 250 15.52 -16.26 10.96
CA LEU A 250 16.74 -15.83 11.65
C LEU A 250 16.48 -15.53 13.13
N THR A 251 15.35 -14.89 13.48
CA THR A 251 14.98 -14.66 14.89
C THR A 251 14.77 -15.97 15.63
N ALA A 252 14.09 -16.94 15.01
CA ALA A 252 13.90 -18.28 15.59
C ALA A 252 15.22 -19.03 15.73
N ARG A 253 16.06 -19.06 14.70
CA ARG A 253 17.35 -19.76 14.69
C ARG A 253 18.30 -19.25 15.76
N HIS A 254 18.31 -17.95 16.00
CA HIS A 254 19.19 -17.31 16.97
C HIS A 254 18.52 -17.09 18.34
N THR A 255 17.28 -17.58 18.51
CA THR A 255 16.46 -17.43 19.73
C THR A 255 16.32 -15.98 20.21
N PHE A 256 16.18 -15.03 19.26
CA PHE A 256 15.99 -13.63 19.58
C PHE A 256 14.49 -13.26 19.65
N PRO A 257 14.00 -12.80 20.81
CA PRO A 257 12.69 -12.16 20.89
C PRO A 257 12.64 -10.94 19.98
N ALA A 258 11.65 -10.88 19.09
CA ALA A 258 11.56 -9.80 18.10
C ALA A 258 10.17 -9.17 18.01
N ALA A 259 10.14 -7.84 17.90
CA ALA A 259 8.91 -7.08 17.64
C ALA A 259 8.89 -6.53 16.22
N PHE A 260 7.75 -6.71 15.57
CA PHE A 260 7.50 -6.33 14.18
C PHE A 260 6.35 -5.33 14.05
N GLY A 261 6.28 -4.63 12.92
CA GLY A 261 5.22 -3.66 12.64
C GLY A 261 3.98 -4.24 11.94
N GLN A 262 4.04 -5.50 11.49
CA GLN A 262 3.02 -6.10 10.63
C GLN A 262 2.73 -7.54 11.07
N ARG A 263 1.44 -7.94 11.06
CA ARG A 263 0.98 -9.30 11.36
C ARG A 263 1.64 -10.39 10.49
N ASP A 264 1.94 -10.06 9.23
CA ASP A 264 2.56 -10.97 8.26
C ASP A 264 3.88 -11.60 8.75
N PHE A 265 4.60 -10.93 9.65
CA PHE A 265 5.78 -11.51 10.30
C PHE A 265 5.41 -12.58 11.31
N VAL A 266 4.32 -12.38 12.06
CA VAL A 266 3.88 -13.31 13.10
C VAL A 266 3.28 -14.57 12.47
N GLU A 267 2.55 -14.43 11.36
CA GLU A 267 2.01 -15.52 10.56
C GLU A 267 3.11 -16.47 10.02
N VAL A 268 4.33 -15.98 9.81
CA VAL A 268 5.48 -16.80 9.36
C VAL A 268 6.44 -17.17 10.49
N GLY A 269 6.02 -17.06 11.76
CA GLY A 269 6.77 -17.49 12.93
C GLY A 269 7.46 -16.39 13.74
N GLY A 270 7.24 -15.12 13.44
CA GLY A 270 7.69 -14.00 14.27
C GLY A 270 6.98 -13.99 15.65
N LEU A 271 7.64 -13.45 16.68
CA LEU A 271 7.12 -13.47 18.06
C LEU A 271 5.86 -12.65 18.24
N MET A 272 5.92 -11.36 17.87
CA MET A 272 4.82 -10.43 18.06
C MET A 272 4.85 -9.31 17.03
N SER A 273 3.69 -8.77 16.72
CA SER A 273 3.57 -7.51 15.98
C SER A 273 2.57 -6.58 16.67
N TYR A 274 2.85 -5.28 16.57
CA TYR A 274 1.88 -4.25 16.89
C TYR A 274 1.94 -3.18 15.80
N GLY A 275 0.85 -2.96 15.11
CA GLY A 275 0.83 -2.03 13.98
C GLY A 275 -0.57 -1.78 13.42
N THR A 276 -0.63 -1.03 12.34
CA THR A 276 -1.87 -0.74 11.64
C THR A 276 -2.44 -2.00 11.00
N ASN A 277 -3.76 -2.19 11.12
CA ASN A 277 -4.47 -3.20 10.36
C ASN A 277 -4.45 -2.84 8.86
N LEU A 278 -3.60 -3.53 8.09
CA LEU A 278 -3.42 -3.24 6.67
C LEU A 278 -4.66 -3.52 5.84
N ALA A 279 -5.47 -4.49 6.21
CA ALA A 279 -6.69 -4.81 5.47
C ALA A 279 -7.69 -3.63 5.54
N ASP A 280 -7.81 -2.98 6.71
CA ASP A 280 -8.64 -1.80 6.87
C ASP A 280 -8.13 -0.62 6.05
N ALA A 281 -6.83 -0.36 6.11
CA ALA A 281 -6.20 0.68 5.32
C ALA A 281 -6.36 0.43 3.79
N ARG A 282 -6.25 -0.83 3.35
CA ARG A 282 -6.46 -1.21 1.94
C ARG A 282 -7.92 -1.04 1.49
N ARG A 283 -8.89 -1.32 2.36
CA ARG A 283 -10.30 -1.01 2.08
C ARG A 283 -10.50 0.47 1.81
N GLN A 284 -9.95 1.34 2.66
CA GLN A 284 -10.06 2.78 2.50
C GLN A 284 -9.40 3.29 1.20
N ILE A 285 -8.23 2.74 0.83
CA ILE A 285 -7.57 3.02 -0.45
C ILE A 285 -8.45 2.59 -1.63
N GLY A 286 -9.09 1.41 -1.55
CA GLY A 286 -10.00 0.90 -2.58
C GLY A 286 -11.22 1.81 -2.77
N ALA A 287 -11.86 2.22 -1.67
CA ALA A 287 -12.99 3.15 -1.69
C ALA A 287 -12.60 4.50 -2.32
N TYR A 288 -11.47 5.07 -1.94
CA TYR A 288 -10.99 6.33 -2.52
C TYR A 288 -10.68 6.20 -4.01
N THR A 289 -10.07 5.10 -4.40
CA THR A 289 -9.79 4.80 -5.81
C THR A 289 -11.08 4.74 -6.63
N GLY A 290 -12.11 4.03 -6.14
CA GLY A 290 -13.41 3.95 -6.80
C GLY A 290 -14.11 5.30 -6.91
N ARG A 291 -14.09 6.11 -5.85
CA ARG A 291 -14.66 7.47 -5.87
C ARG A 291 -13.96 8.40 -6.87
N ILE A 292 -12.64 8.29 -6.98
CA ILE A 292 -11.86 9.05 -7.98
C ILE A 292 -12.20 8.61 -9.40
N LEU A 293 -12.37 7.32 -9.64
CA LEU A 293 -12.83 6.81 -10.96
C LEU A 293 -14.24 7.30 -11.31
N LYS A 294 -15.09 7.61 -10.32
CA LYS A 294 -16.40 8.28 -10.50
C LYS A 294 -16.30 9.79 -10.72
N GLY A 295 -15.09 10.37 -10.70
CA GLY A 295 -14.84 11.79 -10.98
C GLY A 295 -14.67 12.67 -9.74
N VAL A 296 -14.64 12.12 -8.52
CA VAL A 296 -14.31 12.89 -7.32
C VAL A 296 -12.83 13.30 -7.38
N LYS A 297 -12.53 14.56 -7.10
CA LYS A 297 -11.15 15.05 -7.14
C LYS A 297 -10.39 14.67 -5.88
N PRO A 298 -9.09 14.29 -5.97
CA PRO A 298 -8.26 14.03 -4.79
C PRO A 298 -8.25 15.19 -3.78
N ALA A 299 -8.29 16.41 -4.26
CA ALA A 299 -8.31 17.63 -3.42
C ALA A 299 -9.54 17.71 -2.50
N ASP A 300 -10.65 17.06 -2.86
CA ASP A 300 -11.91 17.06 -2.11
C ASP A 300 -12.03 15.86 -1.16
N LEU A 301 -11.05 14.96 -1.15
CA LEU A 301 -10.99 13.76 -0.30
C LEU A 301 -9.95 13.96 0.81
N PRO A 302 -10.36 14.20 2.07
CA PRO A 302 -9.42 14.32 3.19
C PRO A 302 -8.53 13.08 3.30
N VAL A 303 -7.29 13.27 3.75
CA VAL A 303 -6.42 12.15 4.08
C VAL A 303 -6.97 11.44 5.31
N VAL A 304 -7.24 10.14 5.17
CA VAL A 304 -7.69 9.32 6.29
C VAL A 304 -6.50 8.94 7.15
N GLN A 305 -6.66 9.09 8.43
CA GLN A 305 -5.72 8.59 9.42
C GLN A 305 -6.23 7.23 9.92
N SER A 306 -5.41 6.17 9.76
CA SER A 306 -5.77 4.87 10.28
C SER A 306 -5.85 4.91 11.80
N SER A 307 -6.96 4.47 12.36
CA SER A 307 -7.19 4.37 13.80
C SER A 307 -7.30 2.92 14.28
N THR A 308 -7.24 1.97 13.37
CA THR A 308 -7.32 0.54 13.68
C THR A 308 -5.93 -0.05 13.76
N PHE A 309 -5.52 -0.44 14.98
CA PHE A 309 -4.24 -1.09 15.27
C PHE A 309 -4.52 -2.48 15.78
N GLU A 310 -3.57 -3.40 15.59
CA GLU A 310 -3.70 -4.78 16.02
C GLU A 310 -2.42 -5.27 16.72
N LEU A 311 -2.59 -5.99 17.83
CA LEU A 311 -1.57 -6.76 18.52
C LEU A 311 -1.75 -8.24 18.18
N VAL A 312 -0.76 -8.82 17.49
CA VAL A 312 -0.75 -10.24 17.15
C VAL A 312 0.44 -10.92 17.80
N ILE A 313 0.22 -12.11 18.40
CA ILE A 313 1.22 -12.85 19.14
C ILE A 313 1.23 -14.30 18.65
N ASN A 314 2.43 -14.89 18.52
CA ASN A 314 2.61 -16.30 18.22
C ASN A 314 3.03 -17.07 19.48
N LEU A 315 2.11 -17.86 20.05
CA LEU A 315 2.38 -18.64 21.26
C LEU A 315 3.36 -19.79 21.04
N ALA A 316 3.41 -20.37 19.85
CA ALA A 316 4.43 -21.36 19.54
C ALA A 316 5.83 -20.74 19.64
N THR A 317 6.00 -19.52 19.13
CA THR A 317 7.27 -18.78 19.21
C THR A 317 7.57 -18.32 20.65
N VAL A 318 6.56 -17.88 21.42
CA VAL A 318 6.73 -17.57 22.86
C VAL A 318 7.30 -18.77 23.59
N ARG A 319 6.71 -19.98 23.40
CA ARG A 319 7.18 -21.24 24.01
C ARG A 319 8.58 -21.62 23.54
N ALA A 320 8.85 -21.53 22.25
CA ALA A 320 10.15 -21.87 21.66
C ALA A 320 11.30 -20.99 22.17
N LEU A 321 11.00 -19.73 22.50
CA LEU A 321 11.95 -18.77 23.10
C LEU A 321 12.07 -18.92 24.63
N GLY A 322 11.33 -19.83 25.27
CA GLY A 322 11.31 -20.00 26.73
C GLY A 322 10.70 -18.79 27.46
N LEU A 323 9.88 -18.00 26.78
CA LEU A 323 9.22 -16.83 27.32
C LEU A 323 7.88 -17.22 27.97
N THR A 324 7.41 -16.36 28.87
CA THR A 324 6.07 -16.46 29.45
C THR A 324 5.28 -15.20 29.08
N ALA A 325 4.19 -15.36 28.34
CA ALA A 325 3.28 -14.25 28.07
C ALA A 325 2.30 -14.13 29.24
N PRO A 326 2.27 -12.99 29.96
CA PRO A 326 1.34 -12.80 31.06
C PRO A 326 -0.12 -12.85 30.59
N PRO A 327 -1.08 -13.34 31.41
CA PRO A 327 -2.50 -13.44 31.02
C PRO A 327 -3.10 -12.07 30.61
N ASN A 328 -2.75 -11.00 31.31
CA ASN A 328 -3.20 -9.65 30.97
C ASN A 328 -2.57 -9.10 29.68
N PHE A 329 -1.42 -9.62 29.26
CA PHE A 329 -0.82 -9.31 27.95
C PHE A 329 -1.60 -10.00 26.83
N LEU A 330 -1.91 -11.29 26.99
CA LEU A 330 -2.70 -12.07 26.03
C LEU A 330 -4.12 -11.53 25.88
N ALA A 331 -4.74 -11.08 26.97
CA ALA A 331 -6.08 -10.48 26.93
C ALA A 331 -6.18 -9.18 26.11
N ARG A 332 -5.05 -8.54 25.80
CA ARG A 332 -4.98 -7.34 24.95
C ARG A 332 -4.65 -7.65 23.49
N ALA A 333 -4.32 -8.91 23.20
CA ALA A 333 -4.03 -9.31 21.82
C ALA A 333 -5.34 -9.40 21.03
N ASP A 334 -5.33 -8.82 19.84
CA ASP A 334 -6.44 -8.93 18.89
C ASP A 334 -6.46 -10.32 18.25
N GLU A 335 -5.28 -10.95 18.15
CA GLU A 335 -5.14 -12.32 17.67
C GLU A 335 -3.97 -13.03 18.35
N VAL A 336 -4.19 -14.29 18.68
CA VAL A 336 -3.19 -15.20 19.23
C VAL A 336 -3.06 -16.40 18.29
N ILE A 337 -1.89 -16.57 17.66
CA ILE A 337 -1.56 -17.69 16.78
C ILE A 337 -0.93 -18.79 17.64
N GLU A 338 -1.43 -20.04 17.53
CA GLU A 338 -0.97 -21.20 18.30
C GLU A 338 0.01 -22.11 17.54
#